data_b3344879b16532fda66487d2ab29178d
#
_entry.id   b3344879b16532fda66487d2ab29178d
#
_cell.length_a   1.000
_cell.length_b   1.000
_cell.length_c   1.000
_cell.angle_alpha   90.00
_cell.angle_beta   90.00
_cell.angle_gamma   90.00
#
_symmetry.space_group_name_H-M   'P 1'
#
loop_
_entity.id
_entity.type
_entity.pdbx_description
1 polymer ?
#
loop_
_entity_poly.entity_id
_entity_poly.type
_entity_poly.pdbx_seq_one_letter_code
_entity_poly.pdbx_strand_id
1 'polypeptide(L)'
;SRFVEYFHGCYVNYNYPQLGQDFVTLMSACGYGVHILEKQKCCGVALIANGFASQATSAAKANLASIRQASRPVLTTSSSCTLTIKEEYSTILDQDTSDIQSKVQMAVKWLYDRIDRGEVRLAFRKDFKMKAAYHTPCHLQKLGNQVYSIALLKMIPGLDLKVLEQKCCGISGTFGFKKENYAISQKIGSQLYERIYAA
;
A
#
# COMPACT_ATOMS: atom_id res chain seq x y z
N SER A 1 -7.13 9.72 -23.26
CA SER A 1 -6.03 9.77 -22.28
C SER A 1 -6.27 8.71 -21.21
N ARG A 2 -5.20 8.06 -20.74
CA ARG A 2 -5.26 7.00 -19.72
C ARG A 2 -5.13 7.66 -18.34
N PHE A 3 -6.09 7.41 -17.43
CA PHE A 3 -6.07 7.93 -16.08
C PHE A 3 -6.38 6.83 -15.06
N VAL A 4 -5.91 7.04 -13.84
CA VAL A 4 -6.26 6.28 -12.65
C VAL A 4 -6.70 7.22 -11.54
N GLU A 5 -7.49 6.72 -10.59
CA GLU A 5 -7.79 7.43 -9.34
C GLU A 5 -6.79 7.01 -8.28
N TYR A 6 -6.34 7.93 -7.44
CA TYR A 6 -5.37 7.64 -6.38
C TYR A 6 -5.97 7.83 -4.99
N PHE A 7 -6.08 6.74 -4.28
CA PHE A 7 -6.35 6.75 -2.84
C PHE A 7 -5.01 6.82 -2.10
N HIS A 8 -4.57 8.01 -1.74
CA HIS A 8 -3.25 8.23 -1.13
C HIS A 8 -3.17 7.78 0.34
N GLY A 9 -4.32 7.79 1.06
CA GLY A 9 -4.34 7.50 2.49
C GLY A 9 -3.73 8.59 3.36
N CYS A 10 -3.87 8.45 4.69
CA CYS A 10 -3.42 9.46 5.64
C CYS A 10 -1.89 9.54 5.76
N TYR A 11 -1.19 8.40 5.67
CA TYR A 11 0.27 8.39 5.82
C TYR A 11 0.97 9.21 4.73
N VAL A 12 0.59 9.00 3.49
CA VAL A 12 1.11 9.79 2.36
C VAL A 12 0.76 11.27 2.52
N ASN A 13 -0.48 11.57 2.92
CA ASN A 13 -0.93 12.96 3.01
C ASN A 13 -0.24 13.76 4.12
N TYR A 14 0.04 13.15 5.27
CA TYR A 14 0.49 13.88 6.46
C TYR A 14 1.93 13.57 6.89
N ASN A 15 2.45 12.37 6.57
CA ASN A 15 3.76 11.94 7.05
C ASN A 15 4.80 11.88 5.94
N TYR A 16 4.45 11.38 4.74
CA TYR A 16 5.41 11.19 3.67
C TYR A 16 4.83 11.56 2.29
N PRO A 17 4.59 12.87 2.04
CA PRO A 17 4.02 13.33 0.77
C PRO A 17 4.85 12.97 -0.47
N GLN A 18 6.18 12.86 -0.31
CA GLN A 18 7.10 12.49 -1.39
C GLN A 18 6.71 11.16 -2.04
N LEU A 19 6.26 10.18 -1.26
CA LEU A 19 5.80 8.89 -1.81
C LEU A 19 4.63 9.08 -2.81
N GLY A 20 3.71 10.00 -2.52
CA GLY A 20 2.61 10.31 -3.43
C GLY A 20 3.09 11.02 -4.69
N GLN A 21 4.05 11.94 -4.57
CA GLN A 21 4.65 12.63 -5.71
C GLN A 21 5.44 11.65 -6.60
N ASP A 22 6.20 10.75 -6.00
CA ASP A 22 6.93 9.70 -6.72
C ASP A 22 5.98 8.76 -7.46
N PHE A 23 4.85 8.40 -6.84
CA PHE A 23 3.81 7.62 -7.49
C PHE A 23 3.25 8.34 -8.72
N VAL A 24 2.90 9.63 -8.60
CA VAL A 24 2.41 10.43 -9.73
C VAL A 24 3.45 10.52 -10.84
N THR A 25 4.72 10.74 -10.49
CA THR A 25 5.83 10.80 -11.44
C THR A 25 6.00 9.48 -12.19
N LEU A 26 5.98 8.36 -11.46
CA LEU A 26 6.07 7.03 -12.06
C LEU A 26 4.89 6.76 -13.00
N MET A 27 3.67 7.08 -12.59
CA MET A 27 2.48 6.87 -13.42
C MET A 27 2.52 7.73 -14.69
N SER A 28 2.99 8.98 -14.57
CA SER A 28 3.20 9.86 -15.73
C SER A 28 4.22 9.28 -16.69
N ALA A 29 5.34 8.76 -16.20
CA ALA A 29 6.36 8.09 -17.01
C ALA A 29 5.82 6.82 -17.70
N CYS A 30 4.80 6.17 -17.12
CA CYS A 30 4.08 5.04 -17.70
C CYS A 30 2.97 5.47 -18.68
N GLY A 31 2.77 6.75 -18.92
CA GLY A 31 1.74 7.29 -19.81
C GLY A 31 0.34 7.36 -19.20
N TYR A 32 0.24 7.43 -17.86
CA TYR A 32 -1.01 7.55 -17.12
C TYR A 32 -1.07 8.86 -16.34
N GLY A 33 -2.19 9.57 -16.46
CA GLY A 33 -2.53 10.66 -15.55
C GLY A 33 -3.07 10.11 -14.21
N VAL A 34 -2.91 10.88 -13.15
CA VAL A 34 -3.40 10.53 -11.80
C VAL A 34 -4.37 11.60 -11.34
N HIS A 35 -5.58 11.17 -11.02
CA HIS A 35 -6.56 11.99 -10.30
C HIS A 35 -6.56 11.57 -8.83
N ILE A 36 -6.55 12.53 -7.94
CA ILE A 36 -6.73 12.25 -6.51
C ILE A 36 -8.20 11.89 -6.29
N LEU A 37 -8.46 10.76 -5.65
CA LEU A 37 -9.81 10.36 -5.33
C LEU A 37 -10.44 11.40 -4.40
N GLU A 38 -11.50 12.03 -4.87
CA GLU A 38 -12.18 13.10 -4.13
C GLU A 38 -12.86 12.57 -2.86
N LYS A 39 -12.97 13.44 -1.84
CA LYS A 39 -13.68 13.17 -0.58
C LYS A 39 -13.19 11.93 0.19
N GLN A 40 -12.03 11.39 -0.16
CA GLN A 40 -11.45 10.27 0.58
C GLN A 40 -11.17 10.64 2.04
N LYS A 41 -11.38 9.70 2.93
CA LYS A 41 -11.03 9.76 4.35
C LYS A 41 -9.90 8.77 4.65
N CYS A 42 -9.33 8.81 5.86
CA CYS A 42 -8.48 7.71 6.30
C CYS A 42 -9.20 6.36 6.10
N CYS A 43 -8.47 5.31 5.68
CA CYS A 43 -9.08 3.99 5.52
C CYS A 43 -9.68 3.41 6.81
N GLY A 44 -9.29 3.93 7.97
CA GLY A 44 -9.84 3.51 9.25
C GLY A 44 -9.07 2.38 9.94
N VAL A 45 -7.99 1.83 9.35
CA VAL A 45 -7.24 0.73 9.98
C VAL A 45 -6.78 1.06 11.40
N ALA A 46 -6.32 2.29 11.65
CA ALA A 46 -5.92 2.73 12.98
C ALA A 46 -7.10 2.81 13.95
N LEU A 47 -8.27 3.20 13.48
CA LEU A 47 -9.50 3.23 14.27
C LEU A 47 -9.95 1.82 14.63
N ILE A 48 -9.95 0.90 13.66
CA ILE A 48 -10.28 -0.52 13.86
C ILE A 48 -9.33 -1.13 14.89
N ALA A 49 -8.01 -0.96 14.72
CA ALA A 49 -7.00 -1.51 15.62
C ALA A 49 -7.09 -0.97 17.06
N ASN A 50 -7.73 0.17 17.29
CA ASN A 50 -7.92 0.77 18.59
C ASN A 50 -9.38 0.68 19.12
N GLY A 51 -10.25 -0.09 18.46
CA GLY A 51 -11.63 -0.33 18.92
C GLY A 51 -12.62 0.78 18.62
N PHE A 52 -12.29 1.76 17.77
CA PHE A 52 -13.17 2.87 17.39
C PHE A 52 -14.03 2.52 16.17
N ALA A 53 -14.84 1.45 16.31
CA ALA A 53 -15.61 0.87 15.19
C ALA A 53 -16.58 1.85 14.55
N SER A 54 -17.30 2.67 15.32
CA SER A 54 -18.29 3.62 14.78
C SER A 54 -17.64 4.71 13.91
N GLN A 55 -16.50 5.24 14.35
CA GLN A 55 -15.74 6.23 13.58
C GLN A 55 -15.13 5.59 12.32
N ALA A 56 -14.65 4.34 12.42
CA ALA A 56 -14.16 3.58 11.28
C ALA A 56 -15.28 3.33 10.26
N THR A 57 -16.48 2.96 10.70
CA THR A 57 -17.66 2.77 9.84
C THR A 57 -18.05 4.06 9.12
N SER A 58 -18.01 5.20 9.80
CA SER A 58 -18.30 6.50 9.16
C SER A 58 -17.29 6.80 8.05
N ALA A 59 -16.00 6.57 8.29
CA ALA A 59 -14.97 6.75 7.28
C ALA A 59 -15.13 5.76 6.12
N ALA A 60 -15.46 4.49 6.41
CA ALA A 60 -15.70 3.45 5.42
C ALA A 60 -16.84 3.82 4.47
N LYS A 61 -17.98 4.28 5.00
CA LYS A 61 -19.13 4.72 4.19
C LYS A 61 -18.75 5.86 3.23
N ALA A 62 -18.00 6.86 3.72
CA ALA A 62 -17.54 7.97 2.89
C ALA A 62 -16.60 7.50 1.79
N ASN A 63 -15.63 6.63 2.12
CA ASN A 63 -14.69 6.07 1.15
C ASN A 63 -15.39 5.20 0.11
N LEU A 64 -16.31 4.33 0.52
CA LEU A 64 -17.09 3.50 -0.41
C LEU A 64 -17.92 4.33 -1.37
N ALA A 65 -18.56 5.40 -0.89
CA ALA A 65 -19.30 6.32 -1.76
C ALA A 65 -18.38 6.96 -2.82
N SER A 66 -17.20 7.41 -2.41
CA SER A 66 -16.18 7.98 -3.31
C SER A 66 -15.67 6.97 -4.34
N ILE A 67 -15.32 5.76 -3.88
CA ILE A 67 -14.82 4.68 -4.74
C ILE A 67 -15.90 4.24 -5.75
N ARG A 68 -17.15 4.16 -5.34
CA ARG A 68 -18.26 3.80 -6.25
C ARG A 68 -18.46 4.81 -7.36
N GLN A 69 -18.28 6.09 -7.06
CA GLN A 69 -18.37 7.18 -8.05
C GLN A 69 -17.18 7.22 -9.02
N ALA A 70 -16.03 6.68 -8.63
CA ALA A 70 -14.85 6.64 -9.48
C ALA A 70 -15.14 5.85 -10.77
N SER A 71 -14.88 6.45 -11.92
CA SER A 71 -15.04 5.82 -13.24
C SER A 71 -13.83 5.01 -13.70
N ARG A 72 -12.72 5.07 -12.93
CA ARG A 72 -11.42 4.48 -13.28
C ARG A 72 -10.94 3.57 -12.15
N PRO A 73 -9.90 2.73 -12.39
CA PRO A 73 -9.27 1.97 -11.32
C PRO A 73 -8.79 2.89 -10.20
N VAL A 74 -9.10 2.54 -8.96
CA VAL A 74 -8.63 3.23 -7.76
C VAL A 74 -7.38 2.53 -7.26
N LEU A 75 -6.25 3.20 -7.36
CA LEU A 75 -4.95 2.66 -6.94
C LEU A 75 -4.55 3.20 -5.57
N THR A 76 -3.87 2.38 -4.81
CA THR A 76 -3.28 2.75 -3.53
C THR A 76 -1.84 2.28 -3.43
N THR A 77 -1.00 3.07 -2.78
CA THR A 77 0.40 2.71 -2.46
C THR A 77 0.54 2.09 -1.07
N SER A 78 -0.56 1.95 -0.32
CA SER A 78 -0.58 1.39 1.04
C SER A 78 -1.29 0.04 1.08
N SER A 79 -0.56 -1.02 1.44
CA SER A 79 -1.14 -2.35 1.65
C SER A 79 -2.18 -2.38 2.77
N SER A 80 -1.97 -1.59 3.84
CA SER A 80 -2.94 -1.47 4.93
C SER A 80 -4.24 -0.85 4.44
N CYS A 81 -4.17 0.24 3.68
CA CYS A 81 -5.39 0.86 3.12
C CYS A 81 -6.12 -0.10 2.17
N THR A 82 -5.38 -0.80 1.30
CA THR A 82 -5.98 -1.76 0.37
C THR A 82 -6.71 -2.88 1.10
N LEU A 83 -6.04 -3.50 2.07
CA LEU A 83 -6.61 -4.61 2.86
C LEU A 83 -7.87 -4.16 3.60
N THR A 84 -7.78 -3.02 4.29
CA THR A 84 -8.90 -2.48 5.07
C THR A 84 -10.11 -2.20 4.17
N ILE A 85 -9.91 -1.54 3.02
CA ILE A 85 -11.00 -1.22 2.09
C ILE A 85 -11.62 -2.48 1.48
N LYS A 86 -10.79 -3.44 1.08
CA LYS A 86 -11.28 -4.64 0.38
C LYS A 86 -11.86 -5.70 1.30
N GLU A 87 -11.28 -5.89 2.48
CA GLU A 87 -11.63 -7.01 3.37
C GLU A 87 -12.20 -6.55 4.71
N GLU A 88 -11.52 -5.64 5.42
CA GLU A 88 -11.92 -5.30 6.80
C GLU A 88 -13.21 -4.48 6.85
N TYR A 89 -13.53 -3.71 5.80
CA TYR A 89 -14.82 -3.03 5.71
C TYR A 89 -15.99 -4.02 5.74
N SER A 90 -15.87 -5.16 5.08
CA SER A 90 -16.91 -6.19 5.11
C SER A 90 -16.82 -7.08 6.35
N THR A 91 -15.63 -7.53 6.73
CA THR A 91 -15.47 -8.54 7.79
C THR A 91 -15.53 -7.97 9.20
N ILE A 92 -15.22 -6.68 9.39
CA ILE A 92 -15.16 -6.04 10.70
C ILE A 92 -16.22 -4.95 10.86
N LEU A 93 -16.50 -4.19 9.80
CA LEU A 93 -17.39 -3.04 9.86
C LEU A 93 -18.79 -3.31 9.22
N ASP A 94 -19.01 -4.53 8.75
CA ASP A 94 -20.28 -4.96 8.13
C ASP A 94 -20.72 -4.03 6.96
N GLN A 95 -19.74 -3.62 6.13
CA GLN A 95 -20.03 -2.83 4.93
C GLN A 95 -19.85 -3.68 3.68
N ASP A 96 -20.80 -3.69 2.78
CA ASP A 96 -20.69 -4.40 1.51
C ASP A 96 -19.58 -3.77 0.64
N THR A 97 -18.63 -4.60 0.24
CA THR A 97 -17.48 -4.25 -0.63
C THR A 97 -17.44 -5.05 -1.91
N SER A 98 -18.46 -5.87 -2.18
CA SER A 98 -18.47 -6.80 -3.33
C SER A 98 -18.31 -6.08 -4.67
N ASP A 99 -18.92 -4.93 -4.82
CA ASP A 99 -18.95 -4.11 -6.03
C ASP A 99 -17.65 -3.34 -6.31
N ILE A 100 -16.78 -3.20 -5.29
CA ILE A 100 -15.52 -2.44 -5.43
C ILE A 100 -14.27 -3.32 -5.54
N GLN A 101 -14.40 -4.64 -5.42
CA GLN A 101 -13.28 -5.58 -5.34
C GLN A 101 -12.32 -5.52 -6.55
N SER A 102 -12.87 -5.38 -7.75
CA SER A 102 -12.06 -5.24 -8.98
C SER A 102 -11.54 -3.83 -9.19
N LYS A 103 -12.22 -2.84 -8.63
CA LYS A 103 -11.91 -1.42 -8.81
C LYS A 103 -10.73 -0.97 -7.96
N VAL A 104 -10.60 -1.43 -6.71
CA VAL A 104 -9.51 -1.07 -5.80
C VAL A 104 -8.35 -2.04 -5.92
N GLN A 105 -7.16 -1.53 -6.22
CA GLN A 105 -5.96 -2.34 -6.43
C GLN A 105 -4.71 -1.71 -5.80
N MET A 106 -3.79 -2.56 -5.36
CA MET A 106 -2.42 -2.12 -5.07
C MET A 106 -1.75 -1.63 -6.35
N ALA A 107 -1.10 -0.48 -6.28
CA ALA A 107 -0.38 0.11 -7.41
C ALA A 107 0.67 -0.85 -8.00
N VAL A 108 1.39 -1.60 -7.15
CA VAL A 108 2.40 -2.56 -7.59
C VAL A 108 1.80 -3.70 -8.41
N LYS A 109 0.64 -4.24 -8.00
CA LYS A 109 -0.05 -5.28 -8.77
C LYS A 109 -0.55 -4.74 -10.10
N TRP A 110 -1.23 -3.61 -10.05
CA TRP A 110 -1.77 -2.97 -11.25
C TRP A 110 -0.68 -2.65 -12.27
N LEU A 111 0.45 -2.09 -11.83
CA LEU A 111 1.58 -1.77 -12.70
C LEU A 111 2.20 -3.04 -13.30
N TYR A 112 2.43 -4.06 -12.48
CA TYR A 112 2.94 -5.36 -12.96
C TYR A 112 2.06 -5.93 -14.06
N ASP A 113 0.74 -5.97 -13.85
CA ASP A 113 -0.22 -6.49 -14.83
C ASP A 113 -0.16 -5.70 -16.18
N ARG A 114 0.12 -4.38 -16.13
CA ARG A 114 0.27 -3.56 -17.35
C ARG A 114 1.58 -3.83 -18.09
N ILE A 115 2.65 -4.08 -17.34
CA ILE A 115 3.95 -4.46 -17.91
C ILE A 115 3.85 -5.85 -18.55
N ASP A 116 3.27 -6.81 -17.85
CA ASP A 116 3.10 -8.18 -18.31
C ASP A 116 2.29 -8.26 -19.62
N ARG A 117 1.28 -7.41 -19.76
CA ARG A 117 0.49 -7.29 -21.00
C ARG A 117 1.17 -6.45 -22.11
N GLY A 118 2.36 -5.93 -21.87
CA GLY A 118 3.07 -5.07 -22.82
C GLY A 118 2.46 -3.68 -23.00
N GLU A 119 1.52 -3.28 -22.14
CA GLU A 119 0.87 -1.96 -22.18
C GLU A 119 1.74 -0.84 -21.58
N VAL A 120 2.72 -1.19 -20.76
CA VAL A 120 3.71 -0.30 -20.13
C VAL A 120 5.10 -0.88 -20.35
N ARG A 121 6.04 -0.02 -20.71
CA ARG A 121 7.48 -0.35 -20.73
C ARG A 121 8.21 0.63 -19.82
N LEU A 122 8.97 0.09 -18.87
CA LEU A 122 9.78 0.89 -17.96
C LEU A 122 11.14 1.19 -18.59
N ALA A 123 11.57 2.44 -18.51
CA ALA A 123 12.92 2.87 -18.83
C ALA A 123 13.71 3.03 -17.54
N PHE A 124 14.83 2.32 -17.43
CA PHE A 124 15.69 2.37 -16.26
C PHE A 124 16.98 3.15 -16.54
N ARG A 125 17.50 3.80 -15.51
CA ARG A 125 18.83 4.41 -15.56
C ARG A 125 19.89 3.30 -15.67
N LYS A 126 20.83 3.47 -16.59
CA LYS A 126 21.90 2.49 -16.84
C LYS A 126 22.99 2.50 -15.76
N ASP A 127 23.18 3.62 -15.08
CA ASP A 127 24.21 3.88 -14.07
C ASP A 127 23.71 3.61 -12.63
N PHE A 128 22.47 3.13 -12.46
CA PHE A 128 21.92 2.86 -11.15
C PHE A 128 22.60 1.64 -10.51
N LYS A 129 23.07 1.81 -9.27
CA LYS A 129 23.60 0.72 -8.43
C LYS A 129 23.16 0.94 -7.00
N MET A 130 22.51 -0.05 -6.41
CA MET A 130 22.05 0.01 -5.02
C MET A 130 21.96 -1.39 -4.44
N LYS A 131 22.34 -1.55 -3.16
CA LYS A 131 21.97 -2.71 -2.35
C LYS A 131 20.74 -2.36 -1.52
N ALA A 132 19.76 -3.23 -1.47
CA ALA A 132 18.54 -3.02 -0.70
C ALA A 132 18.06 -4.32 -0.06
N ALA A 133 17.54 -4.21 1.16
CA ALA A 133 16.79 -5.27 1.82
C ALA A 133 15.29 -5.02 1.68
N TYR A 134 14.55 -6.04 1.28
CA TYR A 134 13.10 -5.95 1.15
C TYR A 134 12.42 -6.77 2.23
N HIS A 135 11.64 -6.10 3.07
CA HIS A 135 10.73 -6.72 4.02
C HIS A 135 9.31 -6.73 3.45
N THR A 136 8.64 -7.89 3.47
CA THR A 136 7.24 -8.00 3.07
C THR A 136 6.32 -7.57 4.22
N PRO A 137 5.54 -6.48 4.09
CA PRO A 137 4.55 -6.12 5.10
C PRO A 137 3.45 -7.16 5.24
N CYS A 138 2.97 -7.44 6.47
CA CYS A 138 1.95 -8.44 6.73
C CYS A 138 0.67 -8.24 5.90
N HIS A 139 0.19 -7.01 5.76
CA HIS A 139 -1.00 -6.70 4.97
C HIS A 139 -0.78 -6.94 3.47
N LEU A 140 0.43 -6.68 2.96
CA LEU A 140 0.76 -6.97 1.57
C LEU A 140 0.79 -8.48 1.30
N GLN A 141 1.30 -9.26 2.27
CA GLN A 141 1.28 -10.71 2.20
C GLN A 141 -0.15 -11.25 2.22
N LYS A 142 -0.99 -10.75 3.13
CA LYS A 142 -2.40 -11.16 3.23
C LYS A 142 -3.15 -10.91 1.92
N LEU A 143 -2.84 -9.81 1.22
CA LEU A 143 -3.36 -9.51 -0.11
C LEU A 143 -2.76 -10.39 -1.23
N GLY A 144 -1.73 -11.20 -0.97
CA GLY A 144 -1.01 -11.97 -2.00
C GLY A 144 -0.20 -11.10 -2.97
N ASN A 145 0.04 -9.83 -2.65
CA ASN A 145 0.62 -8.86 -3.59
C ASN A 145 2.15 -8.67 -3.45
N GLN A 146 2.82 -9.36 -2.50
CA GLN A 146 4.26 -9.27 -2.30
C GLN A 146 5.06 -9.72 -3.53
N VAL A 147 4.54 -10.69 -4.27
CA VAL A 147 5.19 -11.21 -5.49
C VAL A 147 5.36 -10.14 -6.55
N TYR A 148 4.39 -9.25 -6.71
CA TYR A 148 4.44 -8.16 -7.67
C TYR A 148 5.47 -7.09 -7.28
N SER A 149 5.57 -6.75 -5.99
CA SER A 149 6.59 -5.83 -5.50
C SER A 149 8.00 -6.37 -5.76
N ILE A 150 8.23 -7.65 -5.43
CA ILE A 150 9.54 -8.30 -5.64
C ILE A 150 9.85 -8.39 -7.13
N ALA A 151 8.87 -8.75 -7.96
CA ALA A 151 9.06 -8.83 -9.41
C ALA A 151 9.42 -7.47 -10.02
N LEU A 152 8.72 -6.40 -9.66
CA LEU A 152 9.02 -5.04 -10.14
C LEU A 152 10.41 -4.57 -9.69
N LEU A 153 10.80 -4.82 -8.43
CA LEU A 153 12.11 -4.46 -7.92
C LEU A 153 13.23 -5.22 -8.66
N LYS A 154 13.02 -6.49 -8.96
CA LYS A 154 13.99 -7.31 -9.72
C LYS A 154 14.14 -6.87 -11.19
N MET A 155 13.22 -6.09 -11.75
CA MET A 155 13.37 -5.51 -13.08
C MET A 155 14.37 -4.35 -13.11
N ILE A 156 14.74 -3.77 -11.96
CA ILE A 156 15.62 -2.60 -11.89
C ILE A 156 17.08 -3.04 -12.10
N PRO A 157 17.74 -2.66 -13.21
CA PRO A 157 19.13 -3.01 -13.45
C PRO A 157 20.03 -2.40 -12.37
N GLY A 158 20.97 -3.20 -11.84
CA GLY A 158 21.91 -2.74 -10.81
C GLY A 158 21.35 -2.65 -9.39
N LEU A 159 20.10 -3.08 -9.16
CA LEU A 159 19.57 -3.29 -7.82
C LEU A 159 19.96 -4.70 -7.33
N ASP A 160 20.84 -4.75 -6.32
CA ASP A 160 21.14 -5.96 -5.57
C ASP A 160 20.09 -6.10 -4.44
N LEU A 161 19.08 -6.93 -4.67
CA LEU A 161 17.91 -7.05 -3.81
C LEU A 161 17.98 -8.30 -2.94
N LYS A 162 18.13 -8.12 -1.63
CA LYS A 162 17.98 -9.18 -0.63
C LYS A 162 16.54 -9.20 -0.10
N VAL A 163 15.78 -10.23 -0.45
CA VAL A 163 14.44 -10.44 0.12
C VAL A 163 14.60 -11.11 1.48
N LEU A 164 14.13 -10.43 2.51
CA LEU A 164 14.23 -10.91 3.89
C LEU A 164 13.16 -11.96 4.19
N GLU A 165 13.49 -12.91 5.06
CA GLU A 165 12.48 -13.77 5.68
C GLU A 165 11.49 -12.92 6.43
N GLN A 166 10.20 -13.25 6.28
CA GLN A 166 9.14 -12.47 6.89
C GLN A 166 9.14 -12.59 8.41
N LYS A 167 9.17 -11.44 9.07
CA LYS A 167 9.01 -11.26 10.51
C LYS A 167 8.12 -10.07 10.78
N CYS A 168 7.46 -10.04 11.92
CA CYS A 168 6.62 -8.92 12.30
C CYS A 168 7.47 -7.69 12.62
N CYS A 169 7.04 -6.52 12.17
CA CYS A 169 7.70 -5.24 12.49
C CYS A 169 7.29 -4.67 13.87
N GLY A 170 6.30 -5.29 14.54
CA GLY A 170 5.82 -4.86 15.84
C GLY A 170 4.79 -3.71 15.84
N ILE A 171 4.53 -3.06 14.69
CA ILE A 171 3.71 -1.84 14.66
C ILE A 171 2.21 -2.12 14.80
N SER A 172 1.66 -3.14 14.13
CA SER A 172 0.24 -3.51 14.18
C SER A 172 -0.72 -2.31 14.11
N GLY A 173 -0.93 -1.75 12.93
CA GLY A 173 -1.68 -0.50 12.75
C GLY A 173 -0.98 0.68 13.42
N THR A 174 -1.48 1.14 14.55
CA THR A 174 -0.84 2.19 15.36
C THR A 174 -0.49 1.73 16.79
N PHE A 175 -0.69 0.45 17.10
CA PHE A 175 -0.46 -0.12 18.43
C PHE A 175 0.96 0.15 18.93
N GLY A 176 1.97 -0.13 18.11
CA GLY A 176 3.38 0.02 18.45
C GLY A 176 3.87 1.46 18.57
N PHE A 177 3.09 2.45 18.10
CA PHE A 177 3.41 3.86 18.25
C PHE A 177 3.01 4.44 19.62
N LYS A 178 2.17 3.73 20.38
CA LYS A 178 1.77 4.17 21.70
C LYS A 178 2.92 3.96 22.70
N LYS A 179 3.13 4.96 23.57
CA LYS A 179 4.21 4.94 24.56
C LYS A 179 4.16 3.69 25.45
N GLU A 180 2.97 3.31 25.89
CA GLU A 180 2.74 2.14 26.74
C GLU A 180 3.03 0.80 26.04
N ASN A 181 2.95 0.77 24.71
CA ASN A 181 3.15 -0.45 23.91
C ASN A 181 4.54 -0.51 23.26
N TYR A 182 5.34 0.56 23.39
CA TYR A 182 6.60 0.68 22.67
C TYR A 182 7.58 -0.45 22.96
N ALA A 183 7.75 -0.81 24.24
CA ALA A 183 8.66 -1.89 24.64
C ALA A 183 8.26 -3.25 24.03
N ILE A 184 6.96 -3.56 24.03
CA ILE A 184 6.42 -4.79 23.42
C ILE A 184 6.63 -4.75 21.90
N SER A 185 6.34 -3.61 21.28
CA SER A 185 6.54 -3.41 19.83
C SER A 185 7.99 -3.65 19.42
N GLN A 186 8.95 -3.09 20.16
CA GLN A 186 10.39 -3.29 19.90
C GLN A 186 10.80 -4.76 20.07
N LYS A 187 10.32 -5.42 21.11
CA LYS A 187 10.59 -6.85 21.33
C LYS A 187 10.04 -7.73 20.20
N ILE A 188 8.84 -7.45 19.70
CA ILE A 188 8.26 -8.17 18.55
C ILE A 188 9.07 -7.91 17.28
N GLY A 189 9.50 -6.66 17.06
CA GLY A 189 10.24 -6.24 15.86
C GLY A 189 11.71 -6.68 15.84
N SER A 190 12.30 -7.07 16.97
CA SER A 190 13.75 -7.33 17.09
C SER A 190 14.28 -8.32 16.06
N GLN A 191 13.56 -9.42 15.82
CA GLN A 191 13.96 -10.42 14.84
C GLN A 191 14.02 -9.85 13.39
N LEU A 192 13.13 -8.92 13.05
CA LEU A 192 13.19 -8.24 11.76
C LEU A 192 14.40 -7.29 11.71
N TYR A 193 14.65 -6.53 12.79
CA TYR A 193 15.76 -5.59 12.85
C TYR A 193 17.10 -6.29 12.70
N GLU A 194 17.31 -7.42 13.39
CA GLU A 194 18.50 -8.26 13.24
C GLU A 194 18.74 -8.69 11.79
N ARG A 195 17.67 -9.06 11.06
CA ARG A 195 17.77 -9.45 9.65
C ARG A 195 18.09 -8.28 8.72
N ILE A 196 17.57 -7.09 9.04
CA ILE A 196 17.87 -5.88 8.28
C ILE A 196 19.35 -5.51 8.45
N TYR A 197 19.85 -5.57 9.70
CA TYR A 197 21.26 -5.27 9.98
C TYR A 197 22.23 -6.29 9.40
N ALA A 198 21.81 -7.54 9.21
CA ALA A 198 22.61 -8.60 8.61
C ALA A 198 22.49 -8.64 7.07
N ALA A 199 21.75 -7.73 6.45
CA ALA A 199 21.52 -7.71 5.01
C ALA A 199 22.54 -6.87 4.27
#